data_a736de9592de8261be28d06859c8aaa1
#
_entry.id   a736de9592de8261be28d06859c8aaa1
#
_cell.length_a   1.000
_cell.length_b   1.000
_cell.length_c   1.000
_cell.angle_alpha   90.00
_cell.angle_beta   90.00
_cell.angle_gamma   90.00
#
_symmetry.space_group_name_H-M   'P 1'
#
loop_
_entity.id
_entity.type
_entity.pdbx_description
1 polymer ?
#
loop_
_entity_poly.entity_id
_entity_poly.type
_entity_poly.pdbx_seq_one_letter_code
_entity_poly.pdbx_strand_id
1 'polypeptide(L)'
;MDRVFDLLDRYWKWVVVGTWLALCTYFVIDRWNTIQYFSLPDTDDNMRMSQVRALLAGQDWFDLRQYRLNPPFGANIHWSRLVDLPIAGIILVLRPLVGGVDAERTAIAIAPMLPLLLLLISITLITRRLIDRRAYPLAFITLFYAGSATGMFMPARIDHHGWQLALLALSVAGVADPKRARGGAVAGLASAMSLWIGLEMVIYIAVVGAAMGLFWVADANERKRLSTYAAAMGGGTAVGFVVFASYANRAPVCDALSPVWLSDALLGSALLFGLTMFSPADWKRRLAMAAAAGVVVAAFHALMWPHCLSRLEGISPEVERLWLSHVREARPLYRHGWQTAVAVAAIPTTGMIGWFLLAWTRRQDRDLLRRILAVAAPLTAATLLLLWQTRTGPAAQVLGLAGAIALVWAAVPWTWNSKNSAVRVLGTFLLVALGLGAAAPAASYFYPVRKKKPVELAVDKANRQCVSLWGLKPVAKQPKGMVFTFVDLGPRVITVTHHNAVAGPYHRNGDQIADVMNAFRGDEAQAHRIMAKYRSDYLLVCPNMASATIFTSEAPNGFYSQLSKGRVPTWLTPVNLPKDSPFRMWRVNR
;
A
#
# COMPACT_ATOMS: atom_id res chain seq x y z
N MET A 1 12.51 -32.34 21.09
CA MET A 1 12.24 -30.92 20.71
C MET A 1 13.52 -30.20 20.30
N ASP A 2 14.61 -30.36 21.04
CA ASP A 2 15.86 -29.61 20.79
C ASP A 2 16.44 -29.82 19.38
N ARG A 3 16.44 -31.07 18.87
CA ARG A 3 16.91 -31.36 17.50
C ARG A 3 16.12 -30.61 16.41
N VAL A 4 14.81 -30.45 16.59
CA VAL A 4 13.97 -29.74 15.61
C VAL A 4 14.31 -28.25 15.63
N PHE A 5 14.48 -27.68 16.82
CA PHE A 5 14.87 -26.27 16.96
C PHE A 5 16.28 -25.98 16.42
N ASP A 6 17.23 -26.91 16.59
CA ASP A 6 18.58 -26.78 16.02
C ASP A 6 18.56 -26.84 14.49
N LEU A 7 17.73 -27.72 13.90
CA LEU A 7 17.53 -27.76 12.46
C LEU A 7 16.90 -26.47 11.93
N LEU A 8 15.87 -25.95 12.60
CA LEU A 8 15.24 -24.68 12.25
C LEU A 8 16.25 -23.51 12.32
N ASP A 9 17.10 -23.44 13.34
CA ASP A 9 18.13 -22.41 13.43
C ASP A 9 19.21 -22.56 12.34
N ARG A 10 19.67 -23.77 12.06
CA ARG A 10 20.70 -24.05 11.06
C ARG A 10 20.24 -23.78 9.64
N TYR A 11 19.00 -24.17 9.29
CA TYR A 11 18.46 -24.11 7.95
C TYR A 11 17.43 -23.00 7.74
N TRP A 12 17.42 -21.98 8.59
CA TRP A 12 16.40 -20.93 8.57
C TRP A 12 16.16 -20.28 7.20
N LYS A 13 17.20 -20.12 6.36
CA LYS A 13 17.07 -19.56 5.02
C LYS A 13 16.20 -20.45 4.13
N TRP A 14 16.42 -21.76 4.19
CA TRP A 14 15.65 -22.74 3.43
C TRP A 14 14.22 -22.86 3.96
N VAL A 15 14.03 -22.72 5.27
CA VAL A 15 12.69 -22.69 5.87
C VAL A 15 11.91 -21.47 5.37
N VAL A 16 12.54 -20.29 5.30
CA VAL A 16 11.91 -19.09 4.76
C VAL A 16 11.55 -19.26 3.28
N VAL A 17 12.47 -19.75 2.45
CA VAL A 17 12.20 -19.98 1.03
C VAL A 17 11.12 -21.05 0.83
N GLY A 18 11.20 -22.17 1.57
CA GLY A 18 10.19 -23.23 1.51
C GLY A 18 8.80 -22.73 1.94
N THR A 19 8.73 -21.91 3.00
CA THR A 19 7.47 -21.28 3.41
C THR A 19 6.95 -20.30 2.37
N TRP A 20 7.83 -19.49 1.77
CA TRP A 20 7.45 -18.59 0.68
C TRP A 20 6.88 -19.37 -0.51
N LEU A 21 7.53 -20.45 -0.95
CA LEU A 21 7.03 -21.30 -2.03
C LEU A 21 5.68 -21.93 -1.69
N ALA A 22 5.51 -22.41 -0.45
CA ALA A 22 4.23 -22.97 0.02
C ALA A 22 3.11 -21.91 0.02
N LEU A 23 3.40 -20.70 0.48
CA LEU A 23 2.45 -19.56 0.44
C LEU A 23 2.12 -19.17 -1.01
N CYS A 24 3.12 -19.10 -1.88
CA CYS A 24 2.90 -18.82 -3.31
C CYS A 24 1.98 -19.84 -3.95
N THR A 25 2.21 -21.13 -3.70
CA THR A 25 1.36 -22.21 -4.20
C THR A 25 -0.05 -22.10 -3.66
N TYR A 26 -0.20 -21.88 -2.35
CA TYR A 26 -1.50 -21.70 -1.72
C TYR A 26 -2.27 -20.49 -2.32
N PHE A 27 -1.63 -19.33 -2.46
CA PHE A 27 -2.26 -18.14 -3.01
C PHE A 27 -2.62 -18.29 -4.49
N VAL A 28 -1.80 -18.98 -5.29
CA VAL A 28 -2.13 -19.27 -6.69
C VAL A 28 -3.37 -20.16 -6.79
N ILE A 29 -3.47 -21.20 -5.95
CA ILE A 29 -4.64 -22.08 -5.91
C ILE A 29 -5.88 -21.31 -5.43
N ASP A 30 -5.77 -20.55 -4.33
CA ASP A 30 -6.87 -19.74 -3.76
C ASP A 30 -7.38 -18.68 -4.76
N ARG A 31 -6.48 -18.08 -5.53
CA ARG A 31 -6.78 -17.00 -6.48
C ARG A 31 -6.82 -17.45 -7.94
N TRP A 32 -6.91 -18.75 -8.19
CA TRP A 32 -6.89 -19.29 -9.56
C TRP A 32 -7.90 -18.62 -10.50
N ASN A 33 -9.14 -18.45 -10.06
CA ASN A 33 -10.17 -17.77 -10.84
C ASN A 33 -9.80 -16.29 -11.11
N THR A 34 -9.19 -15.59 -10.14
CA THR A 34 -8.74 -14.21 -10.30
C THR A 34 -7.66 -14.12 -11.39
N ILE A 35 -6.72 -15.06 -11.41
CA ILE A 35 -5.65 -15.16 -12.40
C ILE A 35 -6.24 -15.52 -13.77
N GLN A 36 -7.02 -16.59 -13.85
CA GLN A 36 -7.59 -17.11 -15.08
C GLN A 36 -8.46 -16.08 -15.80
N TYR A 37 -9.29 -15.35 -15.04
CA TYR A 37 -10.19 -14.32 -15.59
C TYR A 37 -9.57 -12.91 -15.58
N PHE A 38 -8.28 -12.80 -15.31
CA PHE A 38 -7.57 -11.52 -15.29
C PHE A 38 -8.31 -10.44 -14.48
N SER A 39 -8.79 -10.83 -13.30
CA SER A 39 -9.61 -9.98 -12.44
C SER A 39 -8.73 -9.17 -11.50
N LEU A 40 -8.15 -8.07 -12.00
CA LEU A 40 -7.39 -7.12 -11.19
C LEU A 40 -8.34 -6.43 -10.20
N PRO A 41 -8.11 -6.60 -8.87
CA PRO A 41 -9.11 -6.26 -7.86
C PRO A 41 -9.26 -4.76 -7.61
N ASP A 42 -8.23 -3.97 -7.92
CA ASP A 42 -8.17 -2.54 -7.63
C ASP A 42 -7.99 -1.70 -8.90
N THR A 43 -8.33 -0.43 -8.82
CA THR A 43 -8.09 0.56 -9.87
C THR A 43 -6.60 0.71 -10.15
N ASP A 44 -5.77 0.67 -9.11
CA ASP A 44 -4.32 0.81 -9.20
C ASP A 44 -3.66 -0.38 -9.89
N ASP A 45 -4.14 -1.61 -9.64
CA ASP A 45 -3.69 -2.79 -10.36
C ASP A 45 -3.99 -2.69 -11.86
N ASN A 46 -5.18 -2.19 -12.21
CA ASN A 46 -5.57 -1.96 -13.59
C ASN A 46 -4.71 -0.90 -14.28
N MET A 47 -4.48 0.22 -13.60
CA MET A 47 -3.61 1.27 -14.10
C MET A 47 -2.17 0.77 -14.25
N ARG A 48 -1.65 0.03 -13.28
CA ARG A 48 -0.30 -0.54 -13.32
C ARG A 48 -0.12 -1.43 -14.56
N MET A 49 -1.07 -2.32 -14.83
CA MET A 49 -1.01 -3.15 -16.04
C MET A 49 -1.04 -2.31 -17.33
N SER A 50 -1.86 -1.26 -17.37
CA SER A 50 -1.92 -0.34 -18.52
C SER A 50 -0.60 0.41 -18.72
N GLN A 51 0.08 0.78 -17.63
CA GLN A 51 1.41 1.40 -17.64
C GLN A 51 2.49 0.43 -18.15
N VAL A 52 2.48 -0.82 -17.67
CA VAL A 52 3.40 -1.86 -18.12
C VAL A 52 3.22 -2.14 -19.61
N ARG A 53 1.97 -2.25 -20.08
CA ARG A 53 1.69 -2.44 -21.52
C ARG A 53 2.18 -1.27 -22.36
N ALA A 54 2.00 -0.03 -21.88
CA ALA A 54 2.49 1.16 -22.57
C ALA A 54 4.03 1.18 -22.66
N LEU A 55 4.72 0.83 -21.56
CA LEU A 55 6.17 0.67 -21.53
C LEU A 55 6.65 -0.40 -22.54
N LEU A 56 6.02 -1.58 -22.54
CA LEU A 56 6.34 -2.67 -23.47
C LEU A 56 5.99 -2.36 -24.94
N ALA A 57 5.11 -1.38 -25.16
CA ALA A 57 4.78 -0.84 -26.48
C ALA A 57 5.68 0.32 -26.92
N GLY A 58 6.74 0.66 -26.15
CA GLY A 58 7.75 1.67 -26.50
C GLY A 58 7.49 3.06 -25.93
N GLN A 59 6.59 3.24 -24.96
CA GLN A 59 6.49 4.50 -24.23
C GLN A 59 7.81 4.80 -23.52
N ASP A 60 8.24 6.07 -23.56
CA ASP A 60 9.48 6.52 -22.92
C ASP A 60 9.53 6.17 -21.44
N TRP A 61 10.74 5.85 -20.96
CA TRP A 61 10.99 5.44 -19.58
C TRP A 61 10.52 6.47 -18.55
N PHE A 62 10.73 7.75 -18.83
CA PHE A 62 10.38 8.85 -17.93
C PHE A 62 8.97 9.41 -18.18
N ASP A 63 8.27 8.94 -19.21
CA ASP A 63 6.89 9.31 -19.47
C ASP A 63 5.93 8.31 -18.78
N LEU A 64 5.29 8.75 -17.69
CA LEU A 64 4.30 7.97 -16.95
C LEU A 64 2.86 8.46 -17.22
N ARG A 65 2.61 9.21 -18.28
CA ARG A 65 1.25 9.55 -18.65
C ARG A 65 0.52 8.35 -19.25
N GLN A 66 -0.72 8.16 -18.83
CA GLN A 66 -1.59 7.15 -19.42
C GLN A 66 -2.49 7.80 -20.47
N TYR A 67 -2.09 7.71 -21.73
CA TYR A 67 -2.77 8.38 -22.85
C TYR A 67 -4.13 7.79 -23.21
N ARG A 68 -4.51 6.65 -22.65
CA ARG A 68 -5.85 6.09 -22.81
C ARG A 68 -6.87 6.65 -21.81
N LEU A 69 -6.41 7.39 -20.80
CA LEU A 69 -7.23 8.27 -19.96
C LEU A 69 -7.04 9.71 -20.41
N ASN A 70 -8.14 10.43 -20.59
CA ASN A 70 -8.14 11.85 -21.00
C ASN A 70 -7.27 12.14 -22.25
N PRO A 71 -7.40 11.38 -23.37
CA PRO A 71 -6.66 11.70 -24.59
C PRO A 71 -7.08 13.06 -25.17
N PRO A 72 -6.20 13.79 -25.85
CA PRO A 72 -4.82 13.42 -26.15
C PRO A 72 -3.81 13.73 -25.04
N PHE A 73 -4.22 14.43 -23.97
CA PHE A 73 -3.33 14.96 -22.94
C PHE A 73 -2.76 13.86 -22.02
N GLY A 74 -3.50 12.77 -21.83
CA GLY A 74 -3.15 11.68 -20.94
C GLY A 74 -3.34 12.02 -19.46
N ALA A 75 -3.59 11.02 -18.63
CA ALA A 75 -3.62 11.15 -17.18
C ALA A 75 -2.20 11.11 -16.61
N ASN A 76 -1.85 12.10 -15.79
CA ASN A 76 -0.55 12.17 -15.13
C ASN A 76 -0.55 11.21 -13.93
N ILE A 77 0.33 10.21 -13.95
CA ILE A 77 0.48 9.20 -12.90
C ILE A 77 1.78 9.44 -12.14
N HIS A 78 1.67 9.60 -10.82
CA HIS A 78 2.80 9.99 -9.95
C HIS A 78 3.76 8.84 -9.58
N TRP A 79 3.47 7.61 -10.02
CA TRP A 79 4.18 6.40 -9.63
C TRP A 79 5.58 6.28 -10.24
N SER A 80 6.22 5.14 -9.98
CA SER A 80 7.57 4.81 -10.42
C SER A 80 7.58 3.57 -11.31
N ARG A 81 8.49 3.54 -12.29
CA ARG A 81 8.76 2.37 -13.14
C ARG A 81 9.39 1.21 -12.38
N LEU A 82 9.94 1.42 -11.17
CA LEU A 82 10.59 0.35 -10.41
C LEU A 82 9.66 -0.86 -10.21
N VAL A 83 8.39 -0.60 -9.93
CA VAL A 83 7.38 -1.67 -9.73
C VAL A 83 6.93 -2.29 -11.04
N ASP A 84 7.03 -1.57 -12.15
CA ASP A 84 6.73 -2.09 -13.49
C ASP A 84 7.76 -3.15 -13.95
N LEU A 85 9.02 -3.03 -13.50
CA LEU A 85 10.13 -3.88 -13.94
C LEU A 85 9.91 -5.38 -13.75
N PRO A 86 9.55 -5.88 -12.55
CA PRO A 86 9.33 -7.31 -12.37
C PRO A 86 8.16 -7.82 -13.21
N ILE A 87 7.10 -7.03 -13.37
CA ILE A 87 5.94 -7.39 -14.19
C ILE A 87 6.34 -7.47 -15.66
N ALA A 88 6.98 -6.41 -16.18
CA ALA A 88 7.46 -6.34 -17.55
C ALA A 88 8.49 -7.43 -17.85
N GLY A 89 9.43 -7.67 -16.92
CA GLY A 89 10.44 -8.73 -17.06
C GLY A 89 9.84 -10.12 -17.19
N ILE A 90 8.86 -10.47 -16.36
CA ILE A 90 8.15 -11.76 -16.46
C ILE A 90 7.42 -11.86 -17.81
N ILE A 91 6.74 -10.80 -18.24
CA ILE A 91 6.04 -10.79 -19.54
C ILE A 91 7.01 -10.97 -20.69
N LEU A 92 8.13 -10.24 -20.71
CA LEU A 92 9.14 -10.34 -21.79
C LEU A 92 9.75 -11.72 -21.90
N VAL A 93 10.08 -12.35 -20.76
CA VAL A 93 10.68 -13.70 -20.74
C VAL A 93 9.67 -14.76 -21.18
N LEU A 94 8.42 -14.66 -20.75
CA LEU A 94 7.43 -15.71 -20.98
C LEU A 94 6.64 -15.54 -22.29
N ARG A 95 6.51 -14.32 -22.81
CA ARG A 95 5.73 -14.05 -24.04
C ARG A 95 6.14 -14.94 -25.24
N PRO A 96 7.44 -15.20 -25.52
CA PRO A 96 7.83 -16.08 -26.61
C PRO A 96 7.47 -17.56 -26.39
N LEU A 97 7.30 -17.96 -25.11
CA LEU A 97 7.08 -19.36 -24.72
C LEU A 97 5.59 -19.72 -24.63
N VAL A 98 4.78 -18.84 -24.03
CA VAL A 98 3.37 -19.13 -23.69
C VAL A 98 2.37 -18.17 -24.35
N GLY A 99 2.84 -17.20 -25.14
CA GLY A 99 2.02 -16.16 -25.73
C GLY A 99 1.73 -15.00 -24.78
N GLY A 100 1.22 -13.88 -25.33
CA GLY A 100 1.08 -12.62 -24.58
C GLY A 100 0.07 -12.69 -23.42
N VAL A 101 -1.06 -13.35 -23.64
CA VAL A 101 -2.14 -13.44 -22.64
C VAL A 101 -1.71 -14.23 -21.41
N ASP A 102 -1.09 -15.38 -21.60
CA ASP A 102 -0.67 -16.24 -20.49
C ASP A 102 0.60 -15.73 -19.82
N ALA A 103 1.46 -15.02 -20.55
CA ALA A 103 2.57 -14.27 -19.95
C ALA A 103 2.08 -13.16 -19.00
N GLU A 104 1.06 -12.40 -19.37
CA GLU A 104 0.45 -11.40 -18.49
C GLU A 104 -0.24 -12.05 -17.27
N ARG A 105 -0.99 -13.15 -17.46
CA ARG A 105 -1.58 -13.92 -16.36
C ARG A 105 -0.54 -14.44 -15.38
N THR A 106 0.58 -14.95 -15.90
CA THR A 106 1.69 -15.40 -15.06
C THR A 106 2.35 -14.24 -14.33
N ALA A 107 2.51 -13.09 -15.00
CA ALA A 107 3.08 -11.90 -14.38
C ALA A 107 2.22 -11.37 -13.22
N ILE A 108 0.90 -11.28 -13.39
CA ILE A 108 0.02 -10.85 -12.28
C ILE A 108 -0.05 -11.88 -11.15
N ALA A 109 0.23 -13.14 -11.41
CA ALA A 109 0.31 -14.15 -10.37
C ALA A 109 1.61 -14.05 -9.57
N ILE A 110 2.76 -13.94 -10.24
CA ILE A 110 4.09 -14.07 -9.61
C ILE A 110 4.62 -12.75 -9.07
N ALA A 111 4.47 -11.64 -9.82
CA ALA A 111 5.11 -10.36 -9.47
C ALA A 111 4.77 -9.86 -8.03
N PRO A 112 3.51 -9.91 -7.54
CA PRO A 112 3.18 -9.46 -6.18
C PRO A 112 3.75 -10.38 -5.08
N MET A 113 4.13 -11.61 -5.41
CA MET A 113 4.71 -12.55 -4.44
C MET A 113 6.23 -12.38 -4.26
N LEU A 114 6.90 -11.63 -5.13
CA LEU A 114 8.33 -11.33 -4.98
C LEU A 114 8.61 -10.49 -3.73
N PRO A 115 7.93 -9.35 -3.48
CA PRO A 115 8.12 -8.60 -2.25
C PRO A 115 7.70 -9.38 -0.99
N LEU A 116 6.84 -10.40 -1.07
CA LEU A 116 6.52 -11.26 0.06
C LEU A 116 7.77 -12.00 0.57
N LEU A 117 8.65 -12.49 -0.32
CA LEU A 117 9.90 -13.12 0.11
C LEU A 117 10.76 -12.14 0.91
N LEU A 118 10.88 -10.88 0.44
CA LEU A 118 11.63 -9.84 1.13
C LEU A 118 11.02 -9.52 2.50
N LEU A 119 9.69 -9.50 2.61
CA LEU A 119 8.97 -9.33 3.87
C LEU A 119 9.28 -10.47 4.84
N LEU A 120 9.17 -11.73 4.40
CA LEU A 120 9.45 -12.90 5.24
C LEU A 120 10.90 -12.93 5.76
N ILE A 121 11.87 -12.59 4.89
CA ILE A 121 13.28 -12.44 5.28
C ILE A 121 13.41 -11.35 6.36
N SER A 122 12.79 -10.20 6.14
CA SER A 122 12.91 -9.04 7.04
C SER A 122 12.36 -9.34 8.42
N ILE A 123 11.15 -9.91 8.51
CA ILE A 123 10.51 -10.27 9.79
C ILE A 123 11.30 -11.39 10.48
N THR A 124 11.77 -12.38 9.73
CA THR A 124 12.67 -13.42 10.27
C THR A 124 13.91 -12.82 10.89
N LEU A 125 14.57 -11.86 10.23
CA LEU A 125 15.76 -11.21 10.75
C LEU A 125 15.46 -10.38 12.01
N ILE A 126 14.35 -9.64 12.06
CA ILE A 126 13.93 -8.89 13.25
C ILE A 126 13.72 -9.85 14.41
N THR A 127 12.95 -10.91 14.21
CA THR A 127 12.63 -11.90 15.24
C THR A 127 13.89 -12.60 15.78
N ARG A 128 14.76 -13.06 14.89
CA ARG A 128 16.03 -13.75 15.26
C ARG A 128 17.02 -12.85 15.99
N ARG A 129 16.99 -11.52 15.74
CA ARG A 129 17.93 -10.55 16.33
C ARG A 129 17.47 -9.99 17.67
N LEU A 130 16.16 -9.87 17.86
CA LEU A 130 15.61 -9.17 19.04
C LEU A 130 14.89 -10.11 20.02
N ILE A 131 14.33 -11.23 19.55
CA ILE A 131 13.50 -12.11 20.37
C ILE A 131 14.24 -13.42 20.65
N ASP A 132 14.25 -14.32 19.68
CA ASP A 132 14.95 -15.61 19.73
C ASP A 132 15.18 -16.15 18.32
N ARG A 133 16.31 -16.86 18.10
CA ARG A 133 16.64 -17.46 16.79
C ARG A 133 15.63 -18.51 16.35
N ARG A 134 14.86 -19.09 17.27
CA ARG A 134 13.90 -20.18 17.05
C ARG A 134 12.46 -19.69 16.90
N ALA A 135 12.17 -18.42 17.23
CA ALA A 135 10.81 -17.88 17.27
C ALA A 135 10.26 -17.50 15.89
N TYR A 136 11.11 -17.36 14.86
CA TYR A 136 10.71 -16.83 13.54
C TYR A 136 9.60 -17.63 12.81
N PRO A 137 9.41 -18.96 12.99
CA PRO A 137 8.31 -19.66 12.29
C PRO A 137 6.93 -19.14 12.72
N LEU A 138 6.80 -18.57 13.93
CA LEU A 138 5.56 -17.93 14.39
C LEU A 138 5.16 -16.74 13.51
N ALA A 139 6.15 -16.09 12.84
CA ALA A 139 5.87 -14.99 11.91
C ALA A 139 4.98 -15.42 10.75
N PHE A 140 5.17 -16.65 10.27
CA PHE A 140 4.42 -17.19 9.15
C PHE A 140 2.95 -17.45 9.52
N ILE A 141 2.72 -17.89 10.78
CA ILE A 141 1.37 -18.08 11.32
C ILE A 141 0.70 -16.72 11.54
N THR A 142 1.41 -15.76 12.15
CA THR A 142 0.88 -14.41 12.41
C THR A 142 0.50 -13.70 11.11
N LEU A 143 1.25 -13.92 10.02
CA LEU A 143 0.96 -13.32 8.72
C LEU A 143 -0.42 -13.72 8.18
N PHE A 144 -0.91 -14.93 8.43
CA PHE A 144 -2.27 -15.34 8.03
C PHE A 144 -3.35 -14.49 8.66
N TYR A 145 -3.14 -14.00 9.88
CA TYR A 145 -4.08 -13.14 10.58
C TYR A 145 -3.91 -11.64 10.22
N ALA A 146 -2.84 -11.29 9.53
CA ALA A 146 -2.55 -9.94 9.07
C ALA A 146 -3.24 -9.64 7.72
N GLY A 147 -4.57 -9.78 7.63
CA GLY A 147 -5.32 -9.77 6.38
C GLY A 147 -5.12 -8.51 5.54
N SER A 148 -5.00 -7.33 6.15
CA SER A 148 -4.73 -6.07 5.43
C SER A 148 -3.33 -6.07 4.80
N ALA A 149 -2.33 -6.59 5.51
CA ALA A 149 -0.97 -6.70 4.99
C ALA A 149 -0.86 -7.82 3.93
N THR A 150 -1.35 -9.02 4.25
CA THR A 150 -1.26 -10.19 3.37
C THR A 150 -1.96 -9.96 2.04
N GLY A 151 -3.09 -9.23 2.06
CA GLY A 151 -3.82 -8.84 0.85
C GLY A 151 -2.98 -8.09 -0.18
N MET A 152 -1.91 -7.38 0.24
CA MET A 152 -1.03 -6.61 -0.65
C MET A 152 0.00 -7.48 -1.42
N PHE A 153 0.09 -8.78 -1.11
CA PHE A 153 1.02 -9.72 -1.73
C PHE A 153 0.31 -10.83 -2.51
N MET A 154 -1.02 -10.80 -2.58
CA MET A 154 -1.80 -11.83 -3.28
C MET A 154 -1.70 -11.68 -4.80
N PRO A 155 -1.86 -12.78 -5.57
CA PRO A 155 -2.00 -12.72 -7.02
C PRO A 155 -3.00 -11.66 -7.47
N ALA A 156 -2.65 -10.95 -8.54
CA ALA A 156 -3.34 -9.82 -9.14
C ALA A 156 -3.26 -8.49 -8.37
N ARG A 157 -2.64 -8.43 -7.19
CA ARG A 157 -2.28 -7.18 -6.51
C ARG A 157 -0.91 -6.70 -6.98
N ILE A 158 -0.85 -6.15 -8.18
CA ILE A 158 0.40 -5.73 -8.86
C ILE A 158 0.76 -4.28 -8.62
N ASP A 159 0.04 -3.59 -7.76
CA ASP A 159 0.35 -2.23 -7.35
C ASP A 159 1.68 -2.15 -6.55
N HIS A 160 2.00 -0.97 -6.07
CA HIS A 160 3.27 -0.70 -5.39
C HIS A 160 3.27 -0.99 -3.88
N HIS A 161 2.12 -1.19 -3.25
CA HIS A 161 1.99 -1.31 -1.79
C HIS A 161 2.77 -2.51 -1.22
N GLY A 162 2.77 -3.66 -1.90
CA GLY A 162 3.53 -4.83 -1.46
C GLY A 162 5.04 -4.55 -1.35
N TRP A 163 5.61 -3.85 -2.34
CA TRP A 163 7.02 -3.42 -2.33
C TRP A 163 7.30 -2.41 -1.23
N GLN A 164 6.43 -1.42 -1.05
CA GLN A 164 6.55 -0.42 0.02
C GLN A 164 6.58 -1.07 1.41
N LEU A 165 5.68 -2.01 1.68
CA LEU A 165 5.63 -2.74 2.96
C LEU A 165 6.87 -3.60 3.19
N ALA A 166 7.35 -4.29 2.16
CA ALA A 166 8.54 -5.13 2.24
C ALA A 166 9.82 -4.30 2.49
N LEU A 167 9.95 -3.15 1.84
CA LEU A 167 11.06 -2.22 2.04
C LEU A 167 11.00 -1.56 3.42
N LEU A 168 9.82 -1.20 3.92
CA LEU A 168 9.64 -0.74 5.29
C LEU A 168 10.11 -1.79 6.30
N ALA A 169 9.69 -3.05 6.13
CA ALA A 169 10.12 -4.15 6.99
C ALA A 169 11.64 -4.37 6.92
N LEU A 170 12.25 -4.24 5.72
CA LEU A 170 13.70 -4.35 5.53
C LEU A 170 14.45 -3.18 6.21
N SER A 171 13.92 -1.96 6.12
CA SER A 171 14.47 -0.80 6.82
C SER A 171 14.50 -1.04 8.33
N VAL A 172 13.39 -1.53 8.91
CA VAL A 172 13.30 -1.88 10.34
C VAL A 172 14.20 -3.08 10.69
N ALA A 173 14.36 -4.05 9.78
CA ALA A 173 15.34 -5.12 9.98
C ALA A 173 16.78 -4.58 10.04
N GLY A 174 17.10 -3.54 9.28
CA GLY A 174 18.37 -2.80 9.40
C GLY A 174 18.55 -2.16 10.79
N VAL A 175 17.48 -1.54 11.32
CA VAL A 175 17.49 -0.99 12.71
C VAL A 175 17.81 -2.07 13.74
N ALA A 176 17.22 -3.25 13.58
CA ALA A 176 17.40 -4.39 14.47
C ALA A 176 18.80 -5.03 14.39
N ASP A 177 19.63 -4.69 13.38
CA ASP A 177 20.93 -5.35 13.16
C ASP A 177 21.97 -4.96 14.23
N PRO A 178 22.58 -5.93 14.93
CA PRO A 178 23.67 -5.65 15.86
C PRO A 178 24.93 -5.15 15.16
N LYS A 179 25.15 -5.48 13.87
CA LYS A 179 26.30 -4.99 13.08
C LYS A 179 26.02 -3.58 12.59
N ARG A 180 26.58 -2.58 13.28
CA ARG A 180 26.28 -1.15 13.11
C ARG A 180 26.32 -0.68 11.66
N ALA A 181 27.44 -0.86 10.96
CA ALA A 181 27.58 -0.38 9.58
C ALA A 181 26.59 -1.07 8.61
N ARG A 182 26.43 -2.40 8.71
CA ARG A 182 25.48 -3.14 7.88
C ARG A 182 24.05 -2.71 8.18
N GLY A 183 23.70 -2.56 9.47
CA GLY A 183 22.37 -2.12 9.89
C GLY A 183 22.01 -0.74 9.33
N GLY A 184 22.94 0.21 9.43
CA GLY A 184 22.77 1.54 8.85
C GLY A 184 22.60 1.52 7.34
N ALA A 185 23.49 0.82 6.62
CA ALA A 185 23.42 0.72 5.16
C ALA A 185 22.11 0.08 4.66
N VAL A 186 21.69 -1.02 5.29
CA VAL A 186 20.42 -1.71 4.93
C VAL A 186 19.22 -0.81 5.20
N ALA A 187 19.16 -0.16 6.37
CA ALA A 187 18.06 0.73 6.70
C ALA A 187 18.00 1.94 5.76
N GLY A 188 19.15 2.56 5.47
CA GLY A 188 19.23 3.71 4.56
C GLY A 188 18.85 3.37 3.13
N LEU A 189 19.38 2.28 2.58
CA LEU A 189 19.08 1.86 1.21
C LEU A 189 17.62 1.45 1.05
N ALA A 190 17.07 0.67 2.00
CA ALA A 190 15.66 0.26 1.96
C ALA A 190 14.72 1.48 2.07
N SER A 191 15.07 2.47 2.89
CA SER A 191 14.34 3.75 2.99
C SER A 191 14.40 4.54 1.69
N ALA A 192 15.58 4.66 1.06
CA ALA A 192 15.74 5.33 -0.23
C ALA A 192 14.94 4.63 -1.33
N MET A 193 15.01 3.29 -1.43
CA MET A 193 14.23 2.52 -2.41
C MET A 193 12.72 2.67 -2.21
N SER A 194 12.26 2.80 -0.98
CA SER A 194 10.85 3.11 -0.70
C SER A 194 10.45 4.47 -1.27
N LEU A 195 11.29 5.50 -1.12
CA LEU A 195 11.06 6.82 -1.74
C LEU A 195 11.08 6.80 -3.28
N TRP A 196 11.83 5.86 -3.91
CA TRP A 196 11.79 5.70 -5.37
C TRP A 196 10.41 5.29 -5.87
N ILE A 197 9.65 4.56 -5.03
CA ILE A 197 8.33 4.04 -5.38
C ILE A 197 7.25 5.09 -5.14
N GLY A 198 7.24 5.71 -3.96
CA GLY A 198 6.25 6.69 -3.53
C GLY A 198 6.48 7.14 -2.10
N LEU A 199 5.62 8.00 -1.60
CA LEU A 199 5.74 8.65 -0.29
C LEU A 199 4.87 8.03 0.81
N GLU A 200 4.15 6.94 0.53
CA GLU A 200 3.21 6.33 1.49
C GLU A 200 3.89 5.91 2.79
N MET A 201 5.19 5.59 2.73
CA MET A 201 5.98 5.17 3.89
C MET A 201 6.83 6.29 4.49
N VAL A 202 6.76 7.53 3.99
CA VAL A 202 7.65 8.64 4.37
C VAL A 202 7.66 8.90 5.89
N ILE A 203 6.50 8.83 6.56
CA ILE A 203 6.41 9.05 8.01
C ILE A 203 7.19 7.98 8.77
N TYR A 204 7.07 6.72 8.38
CA TYR A 204 7.79 5.61 9.02
C TYR A 204 9.29 5.67 8.74
N ILE A 205 9.67 6.09 7.54
CA ILE A 205 11.08 6.34 7.15
C ILE A 205 11.68 7.47 8.00
N ALA A 206 10.91 8.54 8.23
CA ALA A 206 11.33 9.62 9.11
C ALA A 206 11.54 9.14 10.56
N VAL A 207 10.66 8.27 11.08
CA VAL A 207 10.81 7.65 12.40
C VAL A 207 12.06 6.75 12.45
N VAL A 208 12.34 5.97 11.40
CA VAL A 208 13.57 5.18 11.29
C VAL A 208 14.79 6.08 11.27
N GLY A 209 14.79 7.18 10.52
CA GLY A 209 15.87 8.17 10.49
C GLY A 209 16.11 8.80 11.86
N ALA A 210 15.05 9.19 12.56
CA ALA A 210 15.12 9.68 13.93
C ALA A 210 15.72 8.65 14.88
N ALA A 211 15.33 7.37 14.77
CA ALA A 211 15.90 6.29 15.57
C ALA A 211 17.41 6.13 15.32
N MET A 212 17.86 6.26 14.06
CA MET A 212 19.30 6.22 13.72
C MET A 212 20.07 7.38 14.37
N GLY A 213 19.51 8.59 14.38
CA GLY A 213 20.05 9.74 15.09
C GLY A 213 20.10 9.52 16.59
N LEU A 214 19.02 9.00 17.19
CA LEU A 214 18.93 8.73 18.62
C LEU A 214 19.88 7.61 19.09
N PHE A 215 20.19 6.61 18.27
CA PHE A 215 21.26 5.65 18.58
C PHE A 215 22.59 6.36 18.82
N TRP A 216 22.96 7.27 17.90
CA TRP A 216 24.19 8.04 18.04
C TRP A 216 24.15 9.01 19.23
N VAL A 217 23.00 9.63 19.49
CA VAL A 217 22.82 10.47 20.69
C VAL A 217 23.07 9.64 21.96
N ALA A 218 22.53 8.44 22.04
CA ALA A 218 22.68 7.56 23.21
C ALA A 218 24.09 6.96 23.35
N ASP A 219 24.78 6.68 22.24
CA ASP A 219 26.11 6.07 22.20
C ASP A 219 26.93 6.59 21.02
N ALA A 220 28.04 7.30 21.29
CA ALA A 220 28.94 7.82 20.25
C ALA A 220 29.50 6.73 19.32
N ASN A 221 29.60 5.49 19.78
CA ASN A 221 30.07 4.36 18.97
C ASN A 221 29.10 3.98 17.84
N GLU A 222 27.84 4.44 17.89
CA GLU A 222 26.86 4.28 16.82
C GLU A 222 27.10 5.20 15.62
N ARG A 223 28.15 6.04 15.65
CA ARG A 223 28.56 6.88 14.51
C ARG A 223 28.69 6.11 13.19
N LYS A 224 29.16 4.84 13.23
CA LYS A 224 29.28 3.99 12.04
C LYS A 224 27.92 3.60 11.49
N ARG A 225 26.91 3.36 12.36
CA ARG A 225 25.53 3.09 11.92
C ARG A 225 24.93 4.33 11.27
N LEU A 226 25.07 5.48 11.92
CA LEU A 226 24.51 6.74 11.43
C LEU A 226 25.15 7.18 10.11
N SER A 227 26.50 7.09 9.99
CA SER A 227 27.21 7.49 8.75
C SER A 227 26.82 6.61 7.56
N THR A 228 26.73 5.28 7.74
CA THR A 228 26.33 4.37 6.65
C THR A 228 24.84 4.49 6.31
N TYR A 229 23.98 4.78 7.30
CA TYR A 229 22.57 5.13 7.04
C TYR A 229 22.47 6.39 6.20
N ALA A 230 23.14 7.46 6.61
CA ALA A 230 23.09 8.74 5.91
C ALA A 230 23.63 8.64 4.48
N ALA A 231 24.77 7.98 4.29
CA ALA A 231 25.36 7.77 2.96
C ALA A 231 24.44 6.94 2.05
N ALA A 232 23.85 5.84 2.57
CA ALA A 232 22.96 4.97 1.81
C ALA A 232 21.61 5.65 1.51
N MET A 233 21.06 6.41 2.45
CA MET A 233 19.81 7.16 2.28
C MET A 233 19.98 8.29 1.26
N GLY A 234 20.95 9.18 1.45
CA GLY A 234 21.18 10.32 0.55
C GLY A 234 21.63 9.88 -0.85
N GLY A 235 22.67 9.03 -0.93
CA GLY A 235 23.16 8.52 -2.20
C GLY A 235 22.11 7.68 -2.94
N GLY A 236 21.41 6.80 -2.21
CA GLY A 236 20.31 6.01 -2.76
C GLY A 236 19.18 6.89 -3.31
N THR A 237 18.75 7.92 -2.55
CA THR A 237 17.70 8.83 -3.02
C THR A 237 18.12 9.60 -4.27
N ALA A 238 19.38 10.06 -4.35
CA ALA A 238 19.91 10.73 -5.54
C ALA A 238 19.88 9.81 -6.77
N VAL A 239 20.37 8.57 -6.62
CA VAL A 239 20.32 7.56 -7.70
C VAL A 239 18.87 7.32 -8.14
N GLY A 240 17.96 7.11 -7.18
CA GLY A 240 16.55 6.88 -7.48
C GLY A 240 15.88 8.04 -8.23
N PHE A 241 16.19 9.26 -7.86
CA PHE A 241 15.69 10.44 -8.58
C PHE A 241 16.15 10.46 -10.04
N VAL A 242 17.45 10.24 -10.28
CA VAL A 242 18.00 10.24 -11.64
C VAL A 242 17.39 9.13 -12.50
N VAL A 243 17.20 7.93 -11.93
CA VAL A 243 16.78 6.74 -12.68
C VAL A 243 15.26 6.63 -12.82
N PHE A 244 14.49 7.03 -11.80
CA PHE A 244 13.06 6.73 -11.74
C PHE A 244 12.12 7.94 -11.73
N ALA A 245 12.62 9.17 -11.45
CA ALA A 245 11.74 10.33 -11.46
C ALA A 245 11.25 10.63 -12.88
N SER A 246 9.92 10.53 -13.07
CA SER A 246 9.28 10.85 -14.35
C SER A 246 9.48 12.31 -14.73
N TYR A 247 9.24 12.66 -15.99
CA TYR A 247 9.30 14.06 -16.43
C TYR A 247 8.44 14.98 -15.56
N ALA A 248 7.24 14.52 -15.18
CA ALA A 248 6.35 15.27 -14.29
C ALA A 248 6.89 15.38 -12.84
N ASN A 249 7.63 14.36 -12.36
CA ASN A 249 8.20 14.35 -11.02
C ASN A 249 9.52 15.14 -10.91
N ARG A 250 10.06 15.62 -12.02
CA ARG A 250 11.21 16.56 -12.02
C ARG A 250 10.80 18.00 -11.70
N ALA A 251 9.50 18.31 -11.74
CA ALA A 251 8.94 19.51 -11.16
C ALA A 251 8.85 19.40 -9.63
N PRO A 252 8.80 20.52 -8.88
CA PRO A 252 8.68 20.51 -7.41
C PRO A 252 7.27 20.12 -6.95
N VAL A 253 6.92 18.83 -7.11
CA VAL A 253 5.65 18.24 -6.66
C VAL A 253 5.79 17.63 -5.27
N CYS A 254 4.70 17.60 -4.50
CA CYS A 254 4.74 17.17 -3.09
C CYS A 254 4.42 15.69 -2.88
N ASP A 255 3.87 15.00 -3.88
CA ASP A 255 3.28 13.66 -3.78
C ASP A 255 4.15 12.52 -4.33
N ALA A 256 5.37 12.82 -4.78
CA ALA A 256 6.32 11.83 -5.32
C ALA A 256 7.77 12.26 -5.06
N LEU A 257 8.73 11.34 -5.30
CA LEU A 257 10.15 11.70 -5.28
C LEU A 257 10.43 12.76 -6.36
N SER A 258 10.61 13.98 -5.93
CA SER A 258 10.77 15.20 -6.71
C SER A 258 11.94 16.00 -6.15
N PRO A 259 12.31 17.18 -6.72
CA PRO A 259 13.29 18.08 -6.13
C PRO A 259 13.02 18.44 -4.67
N VAL A 260 11.75 18.46 -4.24
CA VAL A 260 11.35 18.68 -2.84
C VAL A 260 11.97 17.63 -1.92
N TRP A 261 11.57 16.39 -2.10
CA TRP A 261 12.00 15.28 -1.23
C TRP A 261 13.46 14.87 -1.45
N LEU A 262 13.98 15.09 -2.67
CA LEU A 262 15.40 14.90 -2.97
C LEU A 262 16.25 15.88 -2.15
N SER A 263 15.91 17.16 -2.15
CA SER A 263 16.69 18.17 -1.42
C SER A 263 16.62 17.96 0.09
N ASP A 264 15.43 17.61 0.63
CA ASP A 264 15.27 17.29 2.05
C ASP A 264 16.10 16.05 2.45
N ALA A 265 16.04 14.98 1.63
CA ALA A 265 16.80 13.76 1.89
C ALA A 265 18.31 14.00 1.82
N LEU A 266 18.77 14.76 0.84
CA LEU A 266 20.20 15.10 0.70
C LEU A 266 20.69 15.97 1.84
N LEU A 267 19.95 17.05 2.19
CA LEU A 267 20.30 17.92 3.29
C LEU A 267 20.31 17.16 4.62
N GLY A 268 19.25 16.40 4.90
CA GLY A 268 19.16 15.58 6.11
C GLY A 268 20.28 14.55 6.21
N SER A 269 20.58 13.87 5.09
CA SER A 269 21.68 12.91 5.02
C SER A 269 23.04 13.56 5.20
N ALA A 270 23.28 14.70 4.58
CA ALA A 270 24.54 15.45 4.73
C ALA A 270 24.75 15.92 6.17
N LEU A 271 23.70 16.45 6.80
CA LEU A 271 23.74 16.84 8.22
C LEU A 271 24.02 15.65 9.13
N LEU A 272 23.26 14.54 8.98
CA LEU A 272 23.48 13.32 9.77
C LEU A 272 24.88 12.75 9.58
N PHE A 273 25.41 12.75 8.35
CA PHE A 273 26.79 12.32 8.07
C PHE A 273 27.80 13.26 8.74
N GLY A 274 27.61 14.58 8.62
CA GLY A 274 28.44 15.60 9.25
C GLY A 274 28.48 15.46 10.78
N LEU A 275 27.32 15.17 11.44
CA LEU A 275 27.27 14.92 12.87
C LEU A 275 28.21 13.79 13.31
N THR A 276 28.43 12.79 12.46
CA THR A 276 29.33 11.65 12.79
C THR A 276 30.80 12.03 12.80
N MET A 277 31.16 13.13 12.14
CA MET A 277 32.53 13.69 12.12
C MET A 277 32.85 14.40 13.44
N PHE A 278 31.83 14.96 14.09
CA PHE A 278 31.91 15.72 15.34
C PHE A 278 31.14 14.99 16.45
N SER A 279 31.65 13.86 16.93
CA SER A 279 30.99 13.03 17.96
C SER A 279 31.49 13.40 19.37
N PRO A 280 30.93 14.41 20.06
CA PRO A 280 31.33 14.75 21.43
C PRO A 280 30.96 13.62 22.39
N ALA A 281 31.74 13.49 23.47
CA ALA A 281 31.51 12.45 24.49
C ALA A 281 30.16 12.62 25.22
N ASP A 282 29.75 13.88 25.44
CA ASP A 282 28.51 14.21 26.14
C ASP A 282 27.26 13.98 25.26
N TRP A 283 26.33 13.18 25.73
CA TRP A 283 25.09 12.87 25.06
C TRP A 283 24.17 14.10 24.89
N LYS A 284 24.18 15.06 25.81
CA LYS A 284 23.37 16.29 25.72
C LYS A 284 23.82 17.15 24.55
N ARG A 285 25.14 17.24 24.32
CA ARG A 285 25.68 17.95 23.15
C ARG A 285 25.30 17.23 21.86
N ARG A 286 25.36 15.90 21.80
CA ARG A 286 24.89 15.12 20.65
C ARG A 286 23.41 15.33 20.40
N LEU A 287 22.57 15.36 21.44
CA LEU A 287 21.14 15.64 21.32
C LEU A 287 20.89 17.05 20.78
N ALA A 288 21.56 18.05 21.30
CA ALA A 288 21.44 19.44 20.82
C ALA A 288 21.84 19.55 19.33
N MET A 289 22.93 18.90 18.92
CA MET A 289 23.39 18.87 17.53
C MET A 289 22.37 18.15 16.62
N ALA A 290 21.83 17.01 17.05
CA ALA A 290 20.80 16.28 16.30
C ALA A 290 19.50 17.09 16.17
N ALA A 291 19.08 17.75 17.27
CA ALA A 291 17.91 18.63 17.26
C ALA A 291 18.12 19.83 16.32
N ALA A 292 19.30 20.46 16.37
CA ALA A 292 19.64 21.56 15.45
C ALA A 292 19.60 21.10 13.98
N ALA A 293 20.14 19.93 13.66
CA ALA A 293 20.05 19.36 12.33
C ALA A 293 18.59 19.14 11.89
N GLY A 294 17.73 18.63 12.79
CA GLY A 294 16.30 18.48 12.52
C GLY A 294 15.59 19.82 12.26
N VAL A 295 15.92 20.84 13.06
CA VAL A 295 15.39 22.22 12.87
C VAL A 295 15.84 22.79 11.52
N VAL A 296 17.09 22.59 11.12
CA VAL A 296 17.60 23.07 9.82
C VAL A 296 16.83 22.42 8.66
N VAL A 297 16.59 21.09 8.69
CA VAL A 297 15.80 20.41 7.64
C VAL A 297 14.35 20.93 7.63
N ALA A 298 13.72 21.05 8.79
CA ALA A 298 12.34 21.55 8.88
C ALA A 298 12.23 23.02 8.39
N ALA A 299 13.17 23.87 8.78
CA ALA A 299 13.21 25.27 8.32
C ALA A 299 13.48 25.34 6.81
N PHE A 300 14.40 24.52 6.29
CA PHE A 300 14.66 24.43 4.85
C PHE A 300 13.38 24.06 4.09
N HIS A 301 12.71 22.99 4.51
CA HIS A 301 11.47 22.55 3.88
C HIS A 301 10.40 23.66 3.91
N ALA A 302 10.19 24.27 5.08
CA ALA A 302 9.18 25.32 5.25
C ALA A 302 9.46 26.57 4.41
N LEU A 303 10.73 26.94 4.23
CA LEU A 303 11.13 28.13 3.48
C LEU A 303 11.19 27.89 1.97
N MET A 304 11.75 26.75 1.55
CA MET A 304 11.94 26.43 0.13
C MET A 304 10.69 25.82 -0.51
N TRP A 305 9.89 25.06 0.26
CA TRP A 305 8.74 24.28 -0.22
C TRP A 305 7.45 24.57 0.54
N PRO A 306 7.05 25.85 0.77
CA PRO A 306 5.88 26.21 1.58
C PRO A 306 4.57 25.61 1.04
N HIS A 307 4.48 25.37 -0.26
CA HIS A 307 3.31 24.75 -0.90
C HIS A 307 3.14 23.26 -0.52
N CYS A 308 4.18 22.59 -0.01
CA CYS A 308 4.13 21.21 0.46
C CYS A 308 3.81 21.06 1.96
N LEU A 309 3.57 22.17 2.67
CA LEU A 309 3.11 22.13 4.07
C LEU A 309 1.61 21.81 4.20
N SER A 310 0.88 21.82 3.10
CA SER A 310 -0.52 21.39 3.03
C SER A 310 -0.63 19.91 2.68
N ARG A 311 -1.78 19.47 2.15
CA ARG A 311 -1.93 18.10 1.67
C ARG A 311 -0.99 17.79 0.51
N LEU A 312 -0.28 16.69 0.62
CA LEU A 312 0.72 16.27 -0.39
C LEU A 312 0.08 15.99 -1.76
N GLU A 313 -1.16 15.53 -1.78
CA GLU A 313 -1.91 15.22 -3.01
C GLU A 313 -2.24 16.47 -3.84
N GLY A 314 -2.22 17.66 -3.25
CA GLY A 314 -2.47 18.93 -3.95
C GLY A 314 -3.87 19.04 -4.58
N ILE A 315 -4.87 18.33 -4.06
CA ILE A 315 -6.23 18.33 -4.60
C ILE A 315 -6.99 19.60 -4.19
N SER A 316 -7.88 20.07 -5.07
CA SER A 316 -8.74 21.20 -4.75
C SER A 316 -9.78 20.83 -3.67
N PRO A 317 -10.28 21.82 -2.88
CA PRO A 317 -11.35 21.59 -1.92
C PRO A 317 -12.62 20.99 -2.56
N GLU A 318 -12.86 21.26 -3.83
CA GLU A 318 -13.97 20.67 -4.59
C GLU A 318 -13.75 19.17 -4.79
N VAL A 319 -12.60 18.76 -5.28
CA VAL A 319 -12.27 17.33 -5.50
C VAL A 319 -12.24 16.57 -4.17
N GLU A 320 -11.76 17.20 -3.10
CA GLU A 320 -11.82 16.64 -1.77
C GLU A 320 -13.24 16.31 -1.36
N ARG A 321 -14.16 17.27 -1.49
CA ARG A 321 -15.56 17.12 -1.13
C ARG A 321 -16.29 16.12 -2.02
N LEU A 322 -16.08 16.19 -3.34
CA LEU A 322 -16.82 15.39 -4.31
C LEU A 322 -16.36 13.93 -4.37
N TRP A 323 -15.09 13.68 -4.15
CA TRP A 323 -14.46 12.36 -4.38
C TRP A 323 -13.72 11.82 -3.15
N LEU A 324 -12.67 12.51 -2.64
CA LEU A 324 -11.78 11.93 -1.61
C LEU A 324 -12.52 11.61 -0.30
N SER A 325 -13.51 12.42 0.09
CA SER A 325 -14.35 12.18 1.28
C SER A 325 -15.10 10.84 1.23
N HIS A 326 -15.28 10.26 0.03
CA HIS A 326 -15.95 8.98 -0.20
C HIS A 326 -14.98 7.80 -0.22
N VAL A 327 -13.67 8.05 -0.31
CA VAL A 327 -12.63 7.02 -0.31
C VAL A 327 -12.55 6.40 1.10
N ARG A 328 -12.97 5.14 1.20
CA ARG A 328 -13.14 4.45 2.50
C ARG A 328 -11.84 4.35 3.29
N GLU A 329 -10.73 4.06 2.65
CA GLU A 329 -9.41 3.91 3.27
C GLU A 329 -8.83 5.22 3.82
N ALA A 330 -9.30 6.37 3.31
CA ALA A 330 -8.93 7.70 3.82
C ALA A 330 -9.66 8.08 5.12
N ARG A 331 -10.57 7.22 5.60
CA ARG A 331 -11.33 7.47 6.84
C ARG A 331 -10.59 6.87 8.05
N PRO A 332 -10.74 7.48 9.25
CA PRO A 332 -10.25 6.92 10.50
C PRO A 332 -10.83 5.52 10.78
N LEU A 333 -10.05 4.67 11.47
CA LEU A 333 -10.46 3.30 11.80
C LEU A 333 -11.75 3.25 12.62
N TYR A 334 -11.96 4.17 13.55
CA TYR A 334 -13.18 4.23 14.40
C TYR A 334 -14.46 4.56 13.63
N ARG A 335 -14.38 5.00 12.37
CA ARG A 335 -15.54 5.19 11.49
C ARG A 335 -15.92 3.94 10.69
N HIS A 336 -15.16 2.86 10.83
CA HIS A 336 -15.49 1.57 10.22
C HIS A 336 -16.27 0.69 11.19
N GLY A 337 -16.92 -0.37 10.67
CA GLY A 337 -17.56 -1.37 11.51
C GLY A 337 -16.54 -2.05 12.43
N TRP A 338 -16.99 -2.48 13.62
CA TRP A 338 -16.14 -3.06 14.66
C TRP A 338 -15.34 -4.29 14.15
N GLN A 339 -15.90 -5.07 13.22
CA GLN A 339 -15.19 -6.21 12.61
C GLN A 339 -13.93 -5.77 11.87
N THR A 340 -14.04 -4.70 11.08
CA THR A 340 -12.90 -4.10 10.40
C THR A 340 -11.90 -3.54 11.41
N ALA A 341 -12.41 -2.86 12.45
CA ALA A 341 -11.54 -2.29 13.47
C ALA A 341 -10.74 -3.36 14.21
N VAL A 342 -11.36 -4.47 14.62
CA VAL A 342 -10.67 -5.60 15.26
C VAL A 342 -9.69 -6.27 14.27
N ALA A 343 -10.11 -6.52 13.03
CA ALA A 343 -9.28 -7.16 12.02
C ALA A 343 -8.00 -6.37 11.72
N VAL A 344 -8.08 -5.03 11.71
CA VAL A 344 -6.94 -4.15 11.44
C VAL A 344 -6.08 -3.95 12.68
N ALA A 345 -6.68 -3.74 13.88
CA ALA A 345 -5.98 -3.33 15.09
C ALA A 345 -5.42 -4.49 15.93
N ALA A 346 -5.88 -5.74 15.76
CA ALA A 346 -5.48 -6.86 16.62
C ALA A 346 -3.97 -7.06 16.67
N ILE A 347 -3.32 -7.22 15.52
CA ILE A 347 -1.86 -7.47 15.43
C ILE A 347 -1.03 -6.25 15.87
N PRO A 348 -1.32 -5.01 15.44
CA PRO A 348 -0.64 -3.84 15.98
C PRO A 348 -0.71 -3.76 17.50
N THR A 349 -1.87 -4.01 18.10
CA THR A 349 -2.07 -3.96 19.55
C THR A 349 -1.26 -5.04 20.26
N THR A 350 -1.38 -6.32 19.84
CA THR A 350 -0.59 -7.41 20.43
C THR A 350 0.90 -7.20 20.20
N GLY A 351 1.27 -6.61 19.06
CA GLY A 351 2.65 -6.24 18.73
C GLY A 351 3.23 -5.17 19.69
N MET A 352 2.45 -4.13 19.99
CA MET A 352 2.86 -3.11 20.97
C MET A 352 3.02 -3.70 22.39
N ILE A 353 2.06 -4.53 22.82
CA ILE A 353 2.15 -5.21 24.12
C ILE A 353 3.40 -6.10 24.17
N GLY A 354 3.68 -6.84 23.11
CA GLY A 354 4.84 -7.72 23.03
C GLY A 354 6.18 -6.97 23.08
N TRP A 355 6.30 -5.86 22.36
CA TRP A 355 7.49 -5.02 22.43
C TRP A 355 7.66 -4.39 23.82
N PHE A 356 6.57 -3.92 24.42
CA PHE A 356 6.62 -3.41 25.80
C PHE A 356 7.10 -4.48 26.79
N LEU A 357 6.51 -5.67 26.74
CA LEU A 357 6.89 -6.79 27.61
C LEU A 357 8.35 -7.19 27.41
N LEU A 358 8.81 -7.26 26.15
CA LEU A 358 10.20 -7.60 25.85
C LEU A 358 11.17 -6.50 26.32
N ALA A 359 10.83 -5.23 26.11
CA ALA A 359 11.61 -4.11 26.62
C ALA A 359 11.71 -4.13 28.14
N TRP A 360 10.59 -4.42 28.84
CA TRP A 360 10.57 -4.55 30.29
C TRP A 360 11.44 -5.69 30.79
N THR A 361 11.35 -6.87 30.21
CA THR A 361 12.11 -8.07 30.63
C THR A 361 13.60 -7.96 30.28
N ARG A 362 13.96 -7.22 29.23
CA ARG A 362 15.34 -7.02 28.75
C ARG A 362 15.92 -5.65 29.07
N ARG A 363 15.32 -4.91 30.01
CA ARG A 363 15.73 -3.53 30.36
C ARG A 363 17.15 -3.37 30.84
N GLN A 364 17.81 -4.45 31.32
CA GLN A 364 19.20 -4.42 31.77
C GLN A 364 20.21 -4.48 30.60
N ASP A 365 19.85 -5.09 29.46
CA ASP A 365 20.64 -5.07 28.23
C ASP A 365 20.34 -3.79 27.46
N ARG A 366 21.11 -2.74 27.72
CA ARG A 366 20.91 -1.41 27.14
C ARG A 366 20.96 -1.40 25.60
N ASP A 367 21.83 -2.22 25.01
CA ASP A 367 22.00 -2.28 23.57
C ASP A 367 20.78 -2.96 22.89
N LEU A 368 20.34 -4.07 23.45
CA LEU A 368 19.13 -4.75 23.00
C LEU A 368 17.88 -3.88 23.22
N LEU A 369 17.75 -3.24 24.40
CA LEU A 369 16.64 -2.34 24.71
C LEU A 369 16.52 -1.19 23.70
N ARG A 370 17.64 -0.52 23.35
CA ARG A 370 17.62 0.55 22.33
C ARG A 370 17.09 0.05 20.99
N ARG A 371 17.53 -1.14 20.54
CA ARG A 371 17.07 -1.73 19.29
C ARG A 371 15.59 -2.11 19.35
N ILE A 372 15.11 -2.64 20.47
CA ILE A 372 13.69 -2.94 20.69
C ILE A 372 12.86 -1.65 20.59
N LEU A 373 13.25 -0.60 21.30
CA LEU A 373 12.53 0.69 21.28
C LEU A 373 12.52 1.32 19.89
N ALA A 374 13.66 1.26 19.19
CA ALA A 374 13.77 1.80 17.83
C ALA A 374 12.90 1.03 16.80
N VAL A 375 12.73 -0.29 16.98
CA VAL A 375 11.82 -1.11 16.14
C VAL A 375 10.36 -0.90 16.54
N ALA A 376 10.06 -0.67 17.80
CA ALA A 376 8.70 -0.38 18.28
C ALA A 376 8.20 1.00 17.85
N ALA A 377 9.09 1.98 17.66
CA ALA A 377 8.70 3.36 17.33
C ALA A 377 7.87 3.48 16.03
N PRO A 378 8.28 2.92 14.87
CA PRO A 378 7.46 2.98 13.66
C PRO A 378 6.13 2.21 13.80
N LEU A 379 6.05 1.13 14.58
CA LEU A 379 4.79 0.47 14.90
C LEU A 379 3.87 1.40 15.70
N THR A 380 4.41 2.08 16.71
CA THR A 380 3.63 3.04 17.50
C THR A 380 3.07 4.15 16.61
N ALA A 381 3.90 4.73 15.74
CA ALA A 381 3.46 5.72 14.78
C ALA A 381 2.36 5.17 13.86
N ALA A 382 2.53 3.98 13.29
CA ALA A 382 1.54 3.34 12.42
C ALA A 382 0.21 3.08 13.13
N THR A 383 0.25 2.65 14.40
CA THR A 383 -0.94 2.39 15.21
C THR A 383 -1.69 3.68 15.53
N LEU A 384 -0.98 4.77 15.85
CA LEU A 384 -1.59 6.08 16.07
C LEU A 384 -2.20 6.64 14.78
N LEU A 385 -1.57 6.45 13.65
CA LEU A 385 -2.07 6.89 12.35
C LEU A 385 -3.36 6.17 11.91
N LEU A 386 -3.73 5.03 12.49
CA LEU A 386 -5.04 4.41 12.31
C LEU A 386 -6.19 5.31 12.79
N LEU A 387 -5.92 6.20 13.75
CA LEU A 387 -6.89 7.22 14.20
C LEU A 387 -7.11 8.33 13.17
N TRP A 388 -6.24 8.45 12.19
CA TRP A 388 -6.34 9.39 11.08
C TRP A 388 -6.89 8.72 9.82
N GLN A 389 -6.24 7.62 9.35
CA GLN A 389 -6.64 6.92 8.12
C GLN A 389 -6.43 5.42 8.23
N THR A 390 -7.41 4.63 7.76
CA THR A 390 -7.34 3.16 7.77
C THR A 390 -6.31 2.60 6.77
N ARG A 391 -5.91 3.38 5.75
CA ARG A 391 -4.86 2.98 4.78
C ARG A 391 -3.50 2.68 5.43
N THR A 392 -3.27 3.14 6.68
CA THR A 392 -2.07 2.80 7.44
C THR A 392 -2.09 1.37 8.01
N GLY A 393 -3.24 0.68 7.93
CA GLY A 393 -3.47 -0.66 8.47
C GLY A 393 -2.46 -1.72 8.02
N PRO A 394 -2.17 -1.85 6.72
CA PRO A 394 -1.16 -2.80 6.23
C PRO A 394 0.23 -2.58 6.86
N ALA A 395 0.69 -1.33 6.95
CA ALA A 395 1.96 -0.99 7.58
C ALA A 395 1.96 -1.30 9.09
N ALA A 396 0.87 -0.94 9.80
CA ALA A 396 0.72 -1.25 11.21
C ALA A 396 0.75 -2.77 11.48
N GLN A 397 0.10 -3.56 10.64
CA GLN A 397 0.13 -5.03 10.75
C GLN A 397 1.53 -5.59 10.49
N VAL A 398 2.20 -5.18 9.41
CA VAL A 398 3.58 -5.63 9.10
C VAL A 398 4.54 -5.32 10.24
N LEU A 399 4.49 -4.11 10.77
CA LEU A 399 5.34 -3.67 11.89
C LEU A 399 4.98 -4.38 13.20
N GLY A 400 3.71 -4.78 13.36
CA GLY A 400 3.21 -5.49 14.54
C GLY A 400 3.60 -6.96 14.60
N LEU A 401 3.91 -7.62 13.46
CA LEU A 401 4.14 -9.07 13.39
C LEU A 401 5.21 -9.55 14.39
N ALA A 402 6.39 -8.95 14.37
CA ALA A 402 7.49 -9.36 15.26
C ALA A 402 7.16 -9.09 16.74
N GLY A 403 6.44 -8.00 17.04
CA GLY A 403 6.00 -7.71 18.40
C GLY A 403 4.97 -8.72 18.92
N ALA A 404 4.03 -9.16 18.08
CA ALA A 404 3.07 -10.23 18.41
C ALA A 404 3.80 -11.55 18.75
N ILE A 405 4.86 -11.87 18.02
CA ILE A 405 5.74 -13.01 18.33
C ILE A 405 6.44 -12.80 19.66
N ALA A 406 6.94 -11.58 19.93
CA ALA A 406 7.58 -11.26 21.20
C ALA A 406 6.63 -11.46 22.39
N LEU A 407 5.35 -11.09 22.24
CA LEU A 407 4.32 -11.34 23.26
C LEU A 407 4.20 -12.83 23.57
N VAL A 408 3.97 -13.64 22.54
CA VAL A 408 3.79 -15.09 22.71
C VAL A 408 5.06 -15.74 23.29
N TRP A 409 6.23 -15.40 22.75
CA TRP A 409 7.50 -15.98 23.18
C TRP A 409 7.86 -15.66 24.62
N ALA A 410 7.57 -14.44 25.06
CA ALA A 410 7.84 -14.02 26.43
C ALA A 410 6.80 -14.51 27.45
N ALA A 411 5.53 -14.61 27.05
CA ALA A 411 4.44 -14.89 27.97
C ALA A 411 4.06 -16.38 28.07
N VAL A 412 4.28 -17.19 27.03
CA VAL A 412 3.98 -18.63 27.04
C VAL A 412 4.65 -19.38 28.22
N PRO A 413 5.93 -19.14 28.60
CA PRO A 413 6.51 -19.81 29.74
C PRO A 413 5.73 -19.61 31.06
N TRP A 414 5.06 -18.46 31.25
CA TRP A 414 4.29 -18.20 32.46
C TRP A 414 3.02 -19.05 32.55
N THR A 415 2.31 -19.23 31.45
CA THR A 415 1.13 -20.07 31.39
C THR A 415 1.49 -21.56 31.37
N TRP A 416 2.52 -21.94 30.59
CA TRP A 416 2.96 -23.33 30.45
C TRP A 416 3.49 -23.95 31.75
N ASN A 417 4.20 -23.16 32.56
CA ASN A 417 4.76 -23.60 33.85
C ASN A 417 3.77 -23.48 35.02
N SER A 418 2.52 -23.10 34.76
CA SER A 418 1.48 -23.00 35.79
C SER A 418 1.18 -24.35 36.41
N LYS A 419 1.02 -24.39 37.76
CA LYS A 419 0.53 -25.56 38.49
C LYS A 419 -0.92 -25.90 38.18
N ASN A 420 -1.72 -24.89 37.79
CA ASN A 420 -3.12 -25.08 37.39
C ASN A 420 -3.16 -25.61 35.95
N SER A 421 -3.74 -26.83 35.78
CA SER A 421 -3.84 -27.49 34.47
C SER A 421 -4.69 -26.71 33.48
N ALA A 422 -5.74 -26.03 33.92
CA ALA A 422 -6.58 -25.19 33.06
C ALA A 422 -5.78 -23.96 32.53
N VAL A 423 -5.03 -23.29 33.38
CA VAL A 423 -4.14 -22.19 32.96
C VAL A 423 -3.06 -22.71 32.01
N ARG A 424 -2.47 -23.88 32.32
CA ARG A 424 -1.42 -24.44 31.49
C ARG A 424 -1.90 -24.80 30.09
N VAL A 425 -3.05 -25.41 29.93
CA VAL A 425 -3.56 -25.86 28.61
C VAL A 425 -4.34 -24.74 27.95
N LEU A 426 -5.44 -24.32 28.56
CA LEU A 426 -6.38 -23.35 27.96
C LEU A 426 -5.78 -21.94 27.91
N GLY A 427 -5.11 -21.52 29.00
CA GLY A 427 -4.45 -20.20 29.04
C GLY A 427 -3.35 -20.09 28.00
N THR A 428 -2.51 -21.15 27.85
CA THR A 428 -1.45 -21.14 26.80
C THR A 428 -2.05 -21.13 25.40
N PHE A 429 -3.08 -21.94 25.15
CA PHE A 429 -3.77 -21.94 23.86
C PHE A 429 -4.35 -20.56 23.52
N LEU A 430 -5.09 -19.95 24.45
CA LEU A 430 -5.68 -18.63 24.25
C LEU A 430 -4.60 -17.56 24.06
N LEU A 431 -3.53 -17.58 24.85
CA LEU A 431 -2.41 -16.65 24.73
C LEU A 431 -1.76 -16.74 23.34
N VAL A 432 -1.49 -17.96 22.86
CA VAL A 432 -0.90 -18.17 21.52
C VAL A 432 -1.87 -17.73 20.44
N ALA A 433 -3.12 -18.17 20.50
CA ALA A 433 -4.12 -17.85 19.48
C ALA A 433 -4.37 -16.34 19.39
N LEU A 434 -4.69 -15.69 20.50
CA LEU A 434 -4.97 -14.24 20.52
C LEU A 434 -3.70 -13.41 20.28
N GLY A 435 -2.58 -13.85 20.85
CA GLY A 435 -1.28 -13.19 20.68
C GLY A 435 -0.82 -13.15 19.20
N LEU A 436 -1.05 -14.22 18.45
CA LEU A 436 -0.72 -14.30 17.03
C LEU A 436 -1.80 -13.70 16.09
N GLY A 437 -2.93 -13.18 16.63
CA GLY A 437 -3.92 -12.44 15.84
C GLY A 437 -5.26 -13.12 15.61
N ALA A 438 -5.53 -14.27 16.24
CA ALA A 438 -6.81 -14.96 16.09
C ALA A 438 -8.02 -14.20 16.73
N ALA A 439 -7.79 -13.04 17.32
CA ALA A 439 -8.86 -12.20 17.88
C ALA A 439 -9.91 -11.78 16.82
N ALA A 440 -9.48 -11.49 15.59
CA ALA A 440 -10.39 -11.05 14.53
C ALA A 440 -11.33 -12.17 14.06
N PRO A 441 -10.86 -13.39 13.68
CA PRO A 441 -11.76 -14.49 13.34
C PRO A 441 -12.59 -14.96 14.55
N ALA A 442 -12.05 -14.97 15.76
CA ALA A 442 -12.80 -15.31 16.96
C ALA A 442 -13.96 -14.32 17.21
N ALA A 443 -13.68 -13.02 17.13
CA ALA A 443 -14.71 -12.00 17.27
C ALA A 443 -15.81 -12.14 16.20
N SER A 444 -15.46 -12.44 14.96
CA SER A 444 -16.43 -12.66 13.87
C SER A 444 -17.29 -13.91 14.07
N TYR A 445 -16.74 -14.92 14.73
CA TYR A 445 -17.47 -16.15 15.06
C TYR A 445 -18.49 -15.93 16.18
N PHE A 446 -18.08 -15.30 17.28
CA PHE A 446 -18.96 -15.07 18.45
C PHE A 446 -19.99 -13.96 18.22
N TYR A 447 -19.68 -12.99 17.38
CA TYR A 447 -20.57 -11.89 17.04
C TYR A 447 -20.81 -11.87 15.53
N PRO A 448 -21.77 -12.67 15.04
CA PRO A 448 -22.03 -12.81 13.62
C PRO A 448 -22.33 -11.46 12.96
N VAL A 449 -21.83 -11.32 11.76
CA VAL A 449 -22.01 -10.11 10.94
C VAL A 449 -23.52 -9.89 10.72
N ARG A 450 -23.98 -8.66 10.93
CA ARG A 450 -25.33 -8.24 10.59
C ARG A 450 -25.67 -8.67 9.14
N LYS A 451 -26.83 -9.27 8.95
CA LYS A 451 -27.35 -9.59 7.61
C LYS A 451 -27.36 -8.32 6.77
N LYS A 452 -26.71 -8.36 5.62
CA LYS A 452 -26.68 -7.25 4.68
C LYS A 452 -28.08 -6.94 4.17
N LYS A 453 -28.40 -5.65 4.06
CA LYS A 453 -29.66 -5.21 3.43
C LYS A 453 -29.66 -5.56 1.94
N PRO A 454 -30.82 -5.72 1.30
CA PRO A 454 -30.90 -6.00 -0.15
C PRO A 454 -30.10 -5.03 -1.01
N VAL A 455 -30.10 -3.75 -0.67
CA VAL A 455 -29.29 -2.72 -1.36
C VAL A 455 -27.80 -2.99 -1.23
N GLU A 456 -27.30 -3.36 -0.04
CA GLU A 456 -25.89 -3.69 0.19
C GLU A 456 -25.46 -4.92 -0.63
N LEU A 457 -26.35 -5.92 -0.75
CA LEU A 457 -26.11 -7.10 -1.59
C LEU A 457 -26.09 -6.75 -3.07
N ALA A 458 -26.97 -5.83 -3.53
CA ALA A 458 -26.98 -5.35 -4.89
C ALA A 458 -25.69 -4.58 -5.23
N VAL A 459 -25.19 -3.76 -4.30
CA VAL A 459 -23.90 -3.05 -4.45
C VAL A 459 -22.74 -4.04 -4.53
N ASP A 460 -22.68 -5.02 -3.65
CA ASP A 460 -21.62 -6.05 -3.67
C ASP A 460 -21.63 -6.86 -4.98
N LYS A 461 -22.83 -7.18 -5.49
CA LYS A 461 -22.99 -7.86 -6.77
C LYS A 461 -22.49 -6.99 -7.93
N ALA A 462 -22.91 -5.73 -7.99
CA ALA A 462 -22.51 -4.80 -9.03
C ALA A 462 -21.00 -4.56 -9.03
N ASN A 463 -20.39 -4.32 -7.85
CA ASN A 463 -18.94 -4.11 -7.71
C ASN A 463 -18.13 -5.32 -8.23
N ARG A 464 -18.65 -6.54 -8.12
CA ARG A 464 -17.98 -7.73 -8.68
C ARG A 464 -18.23 -7.90 -10.17
N GLN A 465 -19.47 -7.70 -10.63
CA GLN A 465 -19.84 -7.96 -12.02
C GLN A 465 -19.29 -6.91 -12.99
N CYS A 466 -19.30 -5.63 -12.60
CA CYS A 466 -18.90 -4.54 -13.48
C CYS A 466 -17.39 -4.43 -13.69
N VAL A 467 -16.57 -5.04 -12.85
CA VAL A 467 -15.13 -5.15 -13.08
C VAL A 467 -14.73 -6.48 -13.73
N SER A 468 -15.67 -7.39 -13.96
CA SER A 468 -15.40 -8.70 -14.55
C SER A 468 -15.16 -8.60 -16.08
N LEU A 469 -14.34 -9.51 -16.63
CA LEU A 469 -14.16 -9.62 -18.08
C LEU A 469 -15.48 -9.94 -18.79
N TRP A 470 -16.30 -10.80 -18.16
CA TRP A 470 -17.62 -11.16 -18.69
C TRP A 470 -18.50 -9.92 -18.86
N GLY A 471 -18.58 -9.06 -17.82
CA GLY A 471 -19.38 -7.84 -17.88
C GLY A 471 -18.90 -6.86 -18.95
N LEU A 472 -17.58 -6.72 -19.13
CA LEU A 472 -16.99 -5.77 -20.09
C LEU A 472 -16.86 -6.32 -21.53
N LYS A 473 -16.99 -7.63 -21.73
CA LYS A 473 -16.92 -8.23 -23.08
C LYS A 473 -17.91 -7.65 -24.09
N PRO A 474 -19.20 -7.40 -23.76
CA PRO A 474 -20.13 -6.74 -24.68
C PRO A 474 -19.75 -5.28 -24.97
N VAL A 475 -19.18 -4.57 -23.99
CA VAL A 475 -18.67 -3.20 -24.17
C VAL A 475 -17.48 -3.21 -25.12
N ALA A 476 -16.55 -4.16 -24.96
CA ALA A 476 -15.38 -4.32 -25.82
C ALA A 476 -15.73 -4.68 -27.29
N LYS A 477 -16.94 -5.15 -27.56
CA LYS A 477 -17.40 -5.42 -28.94
C LYS A 477 -17.89 -4.17 -29.69
N GLN A 478 -18.10 -3.06 -28.97
CA GLN A 478 -18.52 -1.80 -29.61
C GLN A 478 -17.33 -1.16 -30.36
N PRO A 479 -17.56 -0.36 -31.40
CA PRO A 479 -16.51 0.40 -32.06
C PRO A 479 -15.67 1.22 -31.07
N LYS A 480 -14.37 1.35 -31.34
CA LYS A 480 -13.45 2.13 -30.48
C LYS A 480 -13.97 3.55 -30.32
N GLY A 481 -14.00 4.02 -29.07
CA GLY A 481 -14.46 5.39 -28.77
C GLY A 481 -14.04 5.84 -27.38
N MET A 482 -14.36 7.10 -27.08
CA MET A 482 -14.21 7.70 -25.77
C MET A 482 -15.42 7.34 -24.90
N VAL A 483 -15.15 6.69 -23.77
CA VAL A 483 -16.19 6.27 -22.82
C VAL A 483 -16.22 7.23 -21.63
N PHE A 484 -17.35 7.89 -21.44
CA PHE A 484 -17.66 8.62 -20.21
C PHE A 484 -18.25 7.64 -19.19
N THR A 485 -17.61 7.51 -18.03
CA THR A 485 -18.03 6.53 -17.03
C THR A 485 -17.63 6.98 -15.62
N PHE A 486 -18.00 6.23 -14.60
CA PHE A 486 -17.59 6.49 -13.22
C PHE A 486 -16.06 6.50 -13.09
N VAL A 487 -15.56 7.35 -12.22
CA VAL A 487 -14.10 7.52 -11.98
C VAL A 487 -13.42 6.17 -11.72
N ASP A 488 -14.02 5.33 -10.85
CA ASP A 488 -13.43 4.03 -10.46
C ASP A 488 -13.51 2.96 -11.58
N LEU A 489 -14.33 3.18 -12.59
CA LEU A 489 -14.49 2.21 -13.70
C LEU A 489 -13.52 2.50 -14.85
N GLY A 490 -13.09 3.76 -15.01
CA GLY A 490 -12.21 4.18 -16.10
C GLY A 490 -10.94 3.33 -16.27
N PRO A 491 -10.14 3.08 -15.23
CA PRO A 491 -8.94 2.24 -15.32
C PRO A 491 -9.24 0.81 -15.81
N ARG A 492 -10.35 0.22 -15.38
CA ARG A 492 -10.74 -1.11 -15.81
C ARG A 492 -11.15 -1.14 -17.27
N VAL A 493 -11.91 -0.13 -17.72
CA VAL A 493 -12.31 0.00 -19.14
C VAL A 493 -11.08 0.04 -20.04
N ILE A 494 -10.10 0.89 -19.75
CA ILE A 494 -8.89 0.98 -20.58
C ILE A 494 -8.01 -0.28 -20.51
N THR A 495 -8.05 -1.04 -19.41
CA THR A 495 -7.20 -2.23 -19.26
C THR A 495 -7.72 -3.42 -20.03
N VAL A 496 -9.05 -3.62 -20.09
CA VAL A 496 -9.64 -4.85 -20.65
C VAL A 496 -10.46 -4.63 -21.91
N THR A 497 -10.58 -3.38 -22.37
CA THR A 497 -11.21 -3.04 -23.67
C THR A 497 -10.25 -2.23 -24.53
N HIS A 498 -10.61 -1.94 -25.76
CA HIS A 498 -9.87 -1.03 -26.64
C HIS A 498 -10.32 0.43 -26.53
N HIS A 499 -11.34 0.73 -25.71
CA HIS A 499 -11.85 2.09 -25.52
C HIS A 499 -10.89 2.95 -24.70
N ASN A 500 -10.99 4.27 -24.89
CA ASN A 500 -10.42 5.27 -24.01
C ASN A 500 -11.45 5.66 -22.93
N ALA A 501 -11.01 6.28 -21.83
CA ALA A 501 -11.90 6.79 -20.80
C ALA A 501 -11.49 8.20 -20.37
N VAL A 502 -12.42 8.93 -19.71
CA VAL A 502 -12.19 10.33 -19.31
C VAL A 502 -11.32 10.42 -18.07
N ALA A 503 -11.61 9.65 -17.03
CA ALA A 503 -10.98 9.78 -15.73
C ALA A 503 -10.69 8.43 -15.07
N GLY A 504 -9.81 8.49 -14.07
CA GLY A 504 -9.55 7.46 -13.09
C GLY A 504 -9.27 8.11 -11.73
N PRO A 505 -9.24 7.35 -10.61
CA PRO A 505 -9.12 7.88 -9.26
C PRO A 505 -7.68 8.30 -8.90
N TYR A 506 -7.06 9.12 -9.75
CA TYR A 506 -5.68 9.58 -9.60
C TYR A 506 -5.66 11.08 -9.37
N HIS A 507 -5.30 11.50 -8.17
CA HIS A 507 -5.45 12.86 -7.65
C HIS A 507 -4.85 13.97 -8.52
N ARG A 508 -3.77 13.70 -9.28
CA ARG A 508 -3.18 14.66 -10.24
C ARG A 508 -4.10 15.01 -11.41
N ASN A 509 -5.21 14.28 -11.57
CA ASN A 509 -6.20 14.50 -12.62
C ASN A 509 -7.52 15.01 -12.01
N GLY A 510 -7.39 15.93 -11.04
CA GLY A 510 -8.51 16.47 -10.27
C GLY A 510 -9.61 17.09 -11.12
N ASP A 511 -9.26 17.82 -12.19
CA ASP A 511 -10.23 18.43 -13.09
C ASP A 511 -11.13 17.40 -13.77
N GLN A 512 -10.55 16.28 -14.24
CA GLN A 512 -11.29 15.20 -14.87
C GLN A 512 -12.19 14.48 -13.87
N ILE A 513 -11.69 14.31 -12.63
CA ILE A 513 -12.48 13.73 -11.52
C ILE A 513 -13.66 14.65 -11.22
N ALA A 514 -13.41 15.95 -11.02
CA ALA A 514 -14.46 16.94 -10.75
C ALA A 514 -15.50 16.98 -11.87
N ASP A 515 -15.09 17.00 -13.14
CA ASP A 515 -15.98 17.00 -14.29
C ASP A 515 -16.87 15.75 -14.31
N VAL A 516 -16.32 14.56 -14.10
CA VAL A 516 -17.10 13.32 -14.05
C VAL A 516 -18.10 13.36 -12.89
N MET A 517 -17.65 13.78 -11.70
CA MET A 517 -18.52 13.87 -10.52
C MET A 517 -19.64 14.90 -10.72
N ASN A 518 -19.32 16.05 -11.29
CA ASN A 518 -20.27 17.13 -11.57
C ASN A 518 -21.26 16.77 -12.70
N ALA A 519 -20.82 16.03 -13.74
CA ALA A 519 -21.71 15.57 -14.79
C ALA A 519 -22.82 14.65 -14.26
N PHE A 520 -22.47 13.69 -13.40
CA PHE A 520 -23.44 12.76 -12.83
C PHE A 520 -24.35 13.38 -11.75
N ARG A 521 -23.88 14.41 -11.04
CA ARG A 521 -24.62 15.11 -9.98
C ARG A 521 -25.44 16.30 -10.50
N GLY A 522 -24.98 16.94 -11.58
CA GLY A 522 -25.60 18.12 -12.17
C GLY A 522 -26.88 17.81 -12.95
N ASP A 523 -27.39 18.80 -13.62
CA ASP A 523 -28.53 18.65 -14.53
C ASP A 523 -28.12 18.04 -15.88
N GLU A 524 -29.11 17.77 -16.71
CA GLU A 524 -28.92 17.19 -18.04
C GLU A 524 -28.04 18.07 -18.95
N ALA A 525 -28.26 19.39 -18.93
CA ALA A 525 -27.52 20.34 -19.76
C ALA A 525 -26.04 20.40 -19.36
N GLN A 526 -25.73 20.35 -18.06
CA GLN A 526 -24.36 20.29 -17.54
C GLN A 526 -23.69 18.97 -17.93
N ALA A 527 -24.38 17.85 -17.79
CA ALA A 527 -23.87 16.53 -18.18
C ALA A 527 -23.51 16.50 -19.67
N HIS A 528 -24.40 17.01 -20.53
CA HIS A 528 -24.17 17.09 -21.97
C HIS A 528 -22.96 17.96 -22.31
N ARG A 529 -22.88 19.18 -21.75
CA ARG A 529 -21.71 20.07 -21.97
C ARG A 529 -20.40 19.41 -21.57
N ILE A 530 -20.37 18.71 -20.42
CA ILE A 530 -19.14 18.03 -19.95
C ILE A 530 -18.78 16.86 -20.87
N MET A 531 -19.75 16.04 -21.28
CA MET A 531 -19.51 14.93 -22.22
C MET A 531 -19.02 15.44 -23.58
N ALA A 532 -19.56 16.56 -24.06
CA ALA A 532 -19.11 17.21 -25.28
C ALA A 532 -17.67 17.75 -25.17
N LYS A 533 -17.29 18.34 -24.02
CA LYS A 533 -15.91 18.78 -23.71
C LYS A 533 -14.90 17.65 -23.96
N TYR A 534 -15.23 16.43 -23.53
CA TYR A 534 -14.36 15.26 -23.69
C TYR A 534 -14.60 14.50 -25.00
N ARG A 535 -15.41 15.02 -25.91
CA ARG A 535 -15.78 14.36 -27.16
C ARG A 535 -16.19 12.90 -26.93
N SER A 536 -16.99 12.66 -25.88
CA SER A 536 -17.41 11.32 -25.49
C SER A 536 -18.28 10.70 -26.57
N ASP A 537 -17.95 9.47 -26.98
CA ASP A 537 -18.74 8.69 -27.94
C ASP A 537 -19.79 7.84 -27.24
N TYR A 538 -19.49 7.45 -25.99
CA TYR A 538 -20.35 6.59 -25.19
C TYR A 538 -20.47 7.08 -23.75
N LEU A 539 -21.67 6.90 -23.20
CA LEU A 539 -21.92 6.91 -21.76
C LEU A 539 -22.08 5.47 -21.30
N LEU A 540 -21.25 5.04 -20.32
CA LEU A 540 -21.30 3.71 -19.73
C LEU A 540 -21.55 3.83 -18.22
N VAL A 541 -22.60 3.20 -17.71
CA VAL A 541 -22.88 3.15 -16.28
C VAL A 541 -23.10 1.72 -15.81
N CYS A 542 -22.69 1.45 -14.57
CA CYS A 542 -23.00 0.22 -13.87
C CYS A 542 -24.01 0.53 -12.76
N PRO A 543 -25.30 0.18 -12.95
CA PRO A 543 -26.32 0.36 -11.91
C PRO A 543 -25.92 -0.35 -10.61
N ASN A 544 -26.23 0.28 -9.48
CA ASN A 544 -25.90 -0.20 -8.13
C ASN A 544 -24.39 -0.30 -7.79
N MET A 545 -23.47 0.06 -8.66
CA MET A 545 -22.06 0.20 -8.25
C MET A 545 -21.95 1.23 -7.12
N ALA A 546 -20.94 1.11 -6.26
CA ALA A 546 -20.77 2.01 -5.10
C ALA A 546 -20.84 3.50 -5.49
N SER A 547 -20.16 3.90 -6.57
CA SER A 547 -20.19 5.27 -7.10
C SER A 547 -21.62 5.70 -7.49
N ALA A 548 -22.43 4.80 -8.06
CA ALA A 548 -23.83 5.08 -8.43
C ALA A 548 -24.69 5.43 -7.19
N THR A 549 -24.43 4.78 -6.06
CA THR A 549 -25.19 5.05 -4.81
C THR A 549 -24.88 6.42 -4.24
N ILE A 550 -23.66 6.93 -4.42
CA ILE A 550 -23.28 8.30 -4.03
C ILE A 550 -24.11 9.31 -4.82
N PHE A 551 -24.18 9.16 -6.14
CA PHE A 551 -24.94 10.10 -7.01
C PHE A 551 -26.42 10.11 -6.68
N THR A 552 -27.04 8.94 -6.43
CA THR A 552 -28.46 8.88 -6.08
C THR A 552 -28.78 9.43 -4.69
N SER A 553 -27.86 9.30 -3.73
CA SER A 553 -28.08 9.80 -2.37
C SER A 553 -27.83 11.30 -2.23
N GLU A 554 -26.82 11.83 -2.93
CA GLU A 554 -26.41 13.22 -2.78
C GLU A 554 -27.04 14.17 -3.82
N ALA A 555 -27.45 13.64 -4.97
CA ALA A 555 -28.12 14.39 -6.04
C ALA A 555 -29.37 13.64 -6.55
N PRO A 556 -30.44 13.54 -5.74
CA PRO A 556 -31.64 12.76 -6.09
C PRO A 556 -32.38 13.27 -7.35
N ASN A 557 -32.14 14.52 -7.73
CA ASN A 557 -32.64 15.15 -8.96
C ASN A 557 -31.55 15.32 -10.04
N GLY A 558 -30.31 14.88 -9.78
CA GLY A 558 -29.21 14.98 -10.71
C GLY A 558 -29.37 14.08 -11.94
N PHE A 559 -28.54 14.31 -12.95
CA PHE A 559 -28.57 13.59 -14.22
C PHE A 559 -28.55 12.06 -14.04
N TYR A 560 -27.62 11.52 -13.21
CA TYR A 560 -27.57 10.08 -12.98
C TYR A 560 -28.85 9.54 -12.34
N SER A 561 -29.40 10.26 -11.36
CA SER A 561 -30.64 9.86 -10.68
C SER A 561 -31.84 9.84 -11.63
N GLN A 562 -31.93 10.80 -12.56
CA GLN A 562 -32.96 10.79 -13.60
C GLN A 562 -32.76 9.62 -14.57
N LEU A 563 -31.52 9.41 -15.04
CA LEU A 563 -31.16 8.30 -15.91
C LEU A 563 -31.49 6.93 -15.30
N SER A 564 -31.25 6.78 -14.00
CA SER A 564 -31.54 5.54 -13.25
C SER A 564 -33.05 5.24 -13.16
N LYS A 565 -33.89 6.29 -13.17
CA LYS A 565 -35.37 6.22 -13.21
C LYS A 565 -35.93 6.04 -14.61
N GLY A 566 -35.05 5.86 -15.62
CA GLY A 566 -35.46 5.65 -17.03
C GLY A 566 -35.71 6.93 -17.82
N ARG A 567 -35.43 8.11 -17.27
CA ARG A 567 -35.50 9.38 -18.00
C ARG A 567 -34.23 9.56 -18.82
N VAL A 568 -34.24 9.08 -20.04
CA VAL A 568 -33.12 9.13 -20.97
C VAL A 568 -33.26 10.37 -21.85
N PRO A 569 -32.27 11.27 -21.87
CA PRO A 569 -32.26 12.44 -22.77
C PRO A 569 -32.25 12.06 -24.24
N THR A 570 -32.74 12.96 -25.09
CA THR A 570 -32.84 12.75 -26.56
C THR A 570 -31.47 12.64 -27.25
N TRP A 571 -30.42 13.22 -26.65
CA TRP A 571 -29.06 13.13 -27.17
C TRP A 571 -28.33 11.82 -26.76
N LEU A 572 -29.01 10.90 -26.06
CA LEU A 572 -28.52 9.56 -25.74
C LEU A 572 -29.30 8.48 -26.51
N THR A 573 -28.61 7.78 -27.39
CA THR A 573 -29.17 6.62 -28.10
C THR A 573 -28.72 5.32 -27.41
N PRO A 574 -29.66 4.47 -26.94
CA PRO A 574 -29.31 3.22 -26.28
C PRO A 574 -28.46 2.30 -27.16
N VAL A 575 -27.41 1.71 -26.58
CA VAL A 575 -26.62 0.65 -27.20
C VAL A 575 -27.17 -0.70 -26.73
N ASN A 576 -27.45 -1.58 -27.66
CA ASN A 576 -28.03 -2.90 -27.37
C ASN A 576 -26.95 -3.81 -26.75
N LEU A 577 -26.98 -3.98 -25.44
CA LEU A 577 -26.17 -4.94 -24.70
C LEU A 577 -27.01 -6.20 -24.38
N PRO A 578 -26.40 -7.36 -24.16
CA PRO A 578 -27.12 -8.56 -23.68
C PRO A 578 -27.99 -8.27 -22.46
N LYS A 579 -29.13 -8.93 -22.33
CA LYS A 579 -30.09 -8.72 -21.22
C LYS A 579 -29.51 -8.96 -19.85
N ASP A 580 -28.51 -9.82 -19.74
CA ASP A 580 -27.77 -10.18 -18.53
C ASP A 580 -26.57 -9.27 -18.26
N SER A 581 -26.29 -8.28 -19.15
CA SER A 581 -25.21 -7.31 -18.95
C SER A 581 -25.42 -6.51 -17.66
N PRO A 582 -24.37 -6.36 -16.82
CA PRO A 582 -24.45 -5.49 -15.64
C PRO A 582 -24.42 -4.00 -16.01
N PHE A 583 -24.17 -3.67 -17.25
CA PHE A 583 -24.05 -2.30 -17.74
C PHE A 583 -25.29 -1.80 -18.47
N ARG A 584 -25.46 -0.49 -18.43
CA ARG A 584 -26.25 0.28 -19.40
C ARG A 584 -25.31 1.18 -20.18
N MET A 585 -25.48 1.24 -21.48
CA MET A 585 -24.62 1.99 -22.40
C MET A 585 -25.45 2.76 -23.41
N TRP A 586 -25.03 3.97 -23.70
CA TRP A 586 -25.65 4.84 -24.72
C TRP A 586 -24.56 5.41 -25.60
N ARG A 587 -24.89 5.64 -26.86
CA ARG A 587 -24.13 6.51 -27.76
C ARG A 587 -24.50 7.95 -27.44
N VAL A 588 -23.51 8.82 -27.38
CA VAL A 588 -23.69 10.26 -27.17
C VAL A 588 -23.79 10.91 -28.54
N ASN A 589 -24.93 11.51 -28.84
CA ASN A 589 -25.12 12.32 -30.04
C ASN A 589 -24.64 13.73 -29.74
N ARG A 590 -23.79 14.26 -30.61
CA ARG A 590 -23.17 15.59 -30.45
C ARG A 590 -24.05 16.66 -31.07
#